data_e4fd77dc57a61aefb7983b779f707976
#
_entry.id   e4fd77dc57a61aefb7983b779f707976
#
_cell.length_a   1.000
_cell.length_b   1.000
_cell.length_c   1.000
_cell.angle_alpha   90.00
_cell.angle_beta   90.00
_cell.angle_gamma   90.00
#
_symmetry.space_group_name_H-M   'P 1'
#
loop_
_entity.id
_entity.type
_entity.pdbx_description
1 polymer ?
#
loop_
_entity_poly.entity_id
_entity_poly.type
_entity_poly.pdbx_seq_one_letter_code
_entity_poly.pdbx_strand_id
1 'polypeptide(L)'
;MKHPRLLLLAALCLLSLGQAAWDYPQLPGLVATHFDLTGQADGWMPRAYYFQSQVVFMLGFTAFFAVLAFALAQLPDSLIQLPHKEYWLDPRQRAETRRQITNMILSSGCGGLAFLLFFRQRIHQANLDGSHHLTPSFGVVLFTALVLIAGPLVPPLRRFWKNAPD
;
A
#
# COMPACT_ATOMS: atom_id res chain seq x y z
N MET A 1 16.68 -15.28 -6.63
CA MET A 1 15.65 -14.84 -7.60
C MET A 1 15.49 -13.33 -7.47
N LYS A 2 15.53 -12.57 -8.56
CA LYS A 2 15.27 -11.12 -8.54
C LYS A 2 13.77 -10.91 -8.36
N HIS A 3 13.36 -10.22 -7.29
CA HIS A 3 11.95 -9.86 -7.05
C HIS A 3 11.72 -8.41 -7.51
N PRO A 4 11.33 -8.18 -8.78
CA PRO A 4 11.19 -6.82 -9.33
C PRO A 4 10.15 -5.99 -8.57
N ARG A 5 9.13 -6.65 -8.00
CA ARG A 5 8.11 -5.97 -7.17
C ARG A 5 8.65 -5.48 -5.83
N LEU A 6 9.64 -6.17 -5.25
CA LEU A 6 10.31 -5.69 -4.03
C LEU A 6 11.16 -4.44 -4.34
N LEU A 7 11.84 -4.43 -5.49
CA LEU A 7 12.56 -3.24 -5.93
C LEU A 7 11.61 -2.07 -6.21
N LEU A 8 10.46 -2.34 -6.84
CA LEU A 8 9.43 -1.33 -7.04
C LEU A 8 8.88 -0.79 -5.71
N LEU A 9 8.61 -1.68 -4.74
CA LEU A 9 8.15 -1.27 -3.40
C LEU A 9 9.18 -0.35 -2.72
N ALA A 10 10.47 -0.70 -2.77
CA ALA A 10 11.54 0.11 -2.24
C ALA A 10 11.66 1.46 -2.98
N ALA A 11 11.57 1.46 -4.30
CA ALA A 11 11.62 2.68 -5.11
C ALA A 11 10.44 3.62 -4.79
N LEU A 12 9.22 3.09 -4.63
CA LEU A 12 8.04 3.88 -4.22
C LEU A 12 8.20 4.43 -2.80
N CYS A 13 8.80 3.68 -1.87
CA CYS A 13 9.12 4.16 -0.54
C CYS A 13 10.11 5.33 -0.60
N LEU A 14 11.22 5.19 -1.32
CA LEU A 14 12.20 6.25 -1.50
C LEU A 14 11.61 7.50 -2.16
N LEU A 15 10.78 7.31 -3.19
CA LEU A 15 10.05 8.40 -3.82
C LEU A 15 9.13 9.12 -2.82
N SER A 16 8.41 8.36 -1.98
CA SER A 16 7.52 8.92 -0.95
C SER A 16 8.28 9.72 0.09
N LEU A 17 9.43 9.22 0.54
CA LEU A 17 10.30 9.92 1.49
C LEU A 17 10.93 11.17 0.88
N GLY A 18 11.41 11.07 -0.37
CA GLY A 18 11.96 12.21 -1.12
C GLY A 18 10.93 13.33 -1.31
N GLN A 19 9.71 12.97 -1.67
CA GLN A 19 8.62 13.94 -1.79
C GLN A 19 8.25 14.54 -0.42
N ALA A 20 8.22 13.74 0.67
CA ALA A 20 7.97 14.27 2.01
C ALA A 20 9.03 15.31 2.43
N ALA A 21 10.30 15.04 2.13
CA ALA A 21 11.40 15.97 2.41
C ALA A 21 11.30 17.24 1.55
N TRP A 22 10.89 17.11 0.29
CA TRP A 22 10.68 18.24 -0.62
C TRP A 22 9.52 19.14 -0.19
N ASP A 23 8.41 18.52 0.26
CA ASP A 23 7.20 19.22 0.67
C ASP A 23 7.37 19.91 2.06
N TYR A 24 8.23 19.37 2.92
CA TYR A 24 8.40 19.80 4.30
C TYR A 24 8.58 21.33 4.48
N PRO A 25 9.51 22.01 3.77
CA PRO A 25 9.72 23.44 3.94
C PRO A 25 8.53 24.30 3.44
N GLN A 26 7.68 23.76 2.60
CA GLN A 26 6.54 24.45 2.00
C GLN A 26 5.30 24.43 2.91
N LEU A 27 5.22 23.47 3.82
CA LEU A 27 4.08 23.31 4.71
C LEU A 27 4.06 24.39 5.80
N PRO A 28 2.85 24.84 6.24
CA PRO A 28 2.70 25.75 7.37
C PRO A 28 3.21 25.10 8.68
N GLY A 29 3.46 25.92 9.70
CA GLY A 29 3.90 25.43 11.01
C GLY A 29 2.92 24.47 11.69
N LEU A 30 1.62 24.64 11.43
CA LEU A 30 0.52 23.77 11.85
C LEU A 30 -0.16 23.23 10.60
N VAL A 31 -0.16 21.90 10.42
CA VAL A 31 -0.65 21.19 9.23
C VAL A 31 -1.99 20.55 9.54
N ALA A 32 -3.01 20.79 8.69
CA ALA A 32 -4.27 20.06 8.72
C ALA A 32 -4.00 18.62 8.26
N THR A 33 -4.30 17.65 9.11
CA THR A 33 -3.91 16.24 8.91
C THR A 33 -5.08 15.26 9.01
N HIS A 34 -6.17 15.68 9.67
CA HIS A 34 -7.42 14.93 9.73
C HIS A 34 -8.52 15.72 9.06
N PHE A 35 -9.39 15.02 8.32
CA PHE A 35 -10.49 15.60 7.56
C PHE A 35 -11.73 14.75 7.78
N ASP A 36 -12.85 15.40 7.97
CA ASP A 36 -14.14 14.76 8.13
C ASP A 36 -14.66 14.15 6.81
N LEU A 37 -15.82 13.53 6.85
CA LEU A 37 -16.43 12.89 5.67
C LEU A 37 -16.81 13.90 4.56
N THR A 38 -16.94 15.18 4.90
CA THR A 38 -17.20 16.24 3.92
C THR A 38 -15.91 16.75 3.27
N GLY A 39 -14.76 16.39 3.84
CA GLY A 39 -13.44 16.84 3.43
C GLY A 39 -12.94 18.08 4.17
N GLN A 40 -13.70 18.60 5.15
CA GLN A 40 -13.27 19.73 5.96
C GLN A 40 -12.24 19.30 7.03
N ALA A 41 -11.15 20.05 7.18
CA ALA A 41 -10.17 19.76 8.21
C ALA A 41 -10.76 19.93 9.61
N ASP A 42 -10.58 18.92 10.46
CA ASP A 42 -11.01 18.88 11.86
C ASP A 42 -9.90 18.45 12.84
N GLY A 43 -8.67 18.23 12.33
CA GLY A 43 -7.51 17.94 13.16
C GLY A 43 -6.20 18.46 12.56
N TRP A 44 -5.33 18.97 13.43
CA TRP A 44 -4.04 19.57 13.04
C TRP A 44 -2.91 19.05 13.90
N MET A 45 -1.69 19.07 13.35
CA MET A 45 -0.48 18.80 14.13
C MET A 45 0.69 19.68 13.66
N PRO A 46 1.70 19.91 14.54
CA PRO A 46 2.90 20.63 14.17
C PRO A 46 3.61 19.96 12.98
N ARG A 47 4.12 20.77 12.05
CA ARG A 47 4.79 20.30 10.81
C ARG A 47 5.87 19.23 11.06
N ALA A 48 6.67 19.40 12.12
CA ALA A 48 7.73 18.44 12.45
C ALA A 48 7.17 17.07 12.83
N TYR A 49 6.09 17.02 13.64
CA TYR A 49 5.43 15.76 13.99
C TYR A 49 4.73 15.11 12.78
N TYR A 50 4.09 15.92 11.93
CA TYR A 50 3.52 15.42 10.68
C TYR A 50 4.59 14.74 9.82
N PHE A 51 5.73 15.40 9.61
CA PHE A 51 6.84 14.82 8.83
C PHE A 51 7.37 13.53 9.46
N GLN A 52 7.63 13.52 10.76
CA GLN A 52 8.11 12.33 11.48
C GLN A 52 7.11 11.16 11.36
N SER A 53 5.82 11.43 11.55
CA SER A 53 4.78 10.40 11.41
C SER A 53 4.73 9.82 10.00
N GLN A 54 4.88 10.65 8.96
CA GLN A 54 4.95 10.19 7.56
C GLN A 54 6.16 9.28 7.33
N VAL A 55 7.34 9.66 7.82
CA VAL A 55 8.56 8.84 7.67
C VAL A 55 8.38 7.47 8.35
N VAL A 56 7.94 7.47 9.61
CA VAL A 56 7.71 6.23 10.38
C VAL A 56 6.67 5.35 9.69
N PHE A 57 5.57 5.95 9.25
CA PHE A 57 4.49 5.21 8.59
C PHE A 57 4.95 4.60 7.25
N MET A 58 5.65 5.35 6.39
CA MET A 58 6.14 4.85 5.10
C MET A 58 7.15 3.71 5.26
N LEU A 59 8.09 3.85 6.19
CA LEU A 59 9.06 2.78 6.48
C LEU A 59 8.38 1.55 7.07
N GLY A 60 7.51 1.73 8.06
CA GLY A 60 6.76 0.65 8.70
C GLY A 60 5.84 -0.09 7.71
N PHE A 61 5.12 0.65 6.86
CA PHE A 61 4.27 0.08 5.81
C PHE A 61 5.08 -0.75 4.81
N THR A 62 6.21 -0.20 4.35
CA THR A 62 7.10 -0.90 3.42
C THR A 62 7.67 -2.16 4.05
N ALA A 63 8.18 -2.06 5.28
CA ALA A 63 8.72 -3.19 6.02
C ALA A 63 7.63 -4.26 6.25
N PHE A 64 6.43 -3.86 6.62
CA PHE A 64 5.30 -4.79 6.82
C PHE A 64 5.04 -5.65 5.58
N PHE A 65 4.89 -5.04 4.39
CA PHE A 65 4.64 -5.80 3.16
C PHE A 65 5.83 -6.65 2.72
N ALA A 66 7.06 -6.17 2.92
CA ALA A 66 8.26 -6.94 2.62
C ALA A 66 8.39 -8.17 3.54
N VAL A 67 8.22 -7.99 4.86
CA VAL A 67 8.25 -9.07 5.86
C VAL A 67 7.11 -10.06 5.63
N LEU A 68 5.89 -9.57 5.38
CA LEU A 68 4.74 -10.43 5.09
C LEU A 68 4.97 -11.29 3.84
N ALA A 69 5.47 -10.69 2.76
CA ALA A 69 5.78 -11.41 1.53
C ALA A 69 6.85 -12.48 1.75
N PHE A 70 7.89 -12.17 2.53
CA PHE A 70 8.94 -13.13 2.90
C PHE A 70 8.40 -14.24 3.80
N ALA A 71 7.62 -13.90 4.83
CA ALA A 71 7.04 -14.87 5.78
C ALA A 71 6.12 -15.86 5.05
N LEU A 72 5.24 -15.37 4.16
CA LEU A 72 4.34 -16.23 3.39
C LEU A 72 5.10 -17.13 2.39
N ALA A 73 6.22 -16.67 1.85
CA ALA A 73 7.08 -17.49 1.01
C ALA A 73 7.70 -18.68 1.76
N GLN A 74 7.92 -18.56 3.06
CA GLN A 74 8.51 -19.58 3.92
C GLN A 74 7.46 -20.42 4.68
N LEU A 75 6.19 -20.06 4.60
CA LEU A 75 5.13 -20.71 5.35
C LEU A 75 5.03 -22.21 5.00
N PRO A 76 4.92 -23.14 5.97
CA PRO A 76 4.63 -24.56 5.70
C PRO A 76 3.33 -24.72 4.91
N ASP A 77 3.29 -25.68 3.98
CA ASP A 77 2.09 -25.91 3.15
C ASP A 77 0.85 -26.21 3.99
N SER A 78 1.03 -26.82 5.18
CA SER A 78 -0.08 -27.10 6.10
C SER A 78 -0.85 -25.85 6.53
N LEU A 79 -0.16 -24.70 6.61
CA LEU A 79 -0.73 -23.42 7.05
C LEU A 79 -1.28 -22.56 5.89
N ILE A 80 -0.98 -22.93 4.65
CA ILE A 80 -1.51 -22.21 3.48
C ILE A 80 -2.96 -22.68 3.25
N GLN A 81 -3.89 -21.74 3.27
CA GLN A 81 -5.31 -21.98 2.98
C GLN A 81 -5.65 -21.50 1.58
N LEU A 82 -5.85 -22.44 0.66
CA LEU A 82 -6.23 -22.17 -0.73
C LEU A 82 -7.36 -23.10 -1.16
N PRO A 83 -8.30 -22.68 -2.01
CA PRO A 83 -9.17 -23.59 -2.73
C PRO A 83 -8.33 -24.58 -3.53
N HIS A 84 -8.72 -25.85 -3.55
CA HIS A 84 -7.98 -26.91 -4.29
C HIS A 84 -6.50 -26.98 -3.90
N LYS A 85 -6.21 -26.87 -2.60
CA LYS A 85 -4.86 -26.80 -2.03
C LYS A 85 -3.94 -27.89 -2.55
N GLU A 86 -4.43 -29.13 -2.64
CA GLU A 86 -3.66 -30.29 -3.07
C GLU A 86 -3.11 -30.12 -4.49
N TYR A 87 -3.91 -29.55 -5.37
CA TYR A 87 -3.49 -29.22 -6.73
C TYR A 87 -2.44 -28.09 -6.75
N TRP A 88 -2.71 -26.98 -6.07
CA TRP A 88 -1.85 -25.80 -6.14
C TRP A 88 -0.52 -25.98 -5.37
N LEU A 89 -0.47 -26.85 -4.37
CA LEU A 89 0.74 -27.14 -3.59
C LEU A 89 1.40 -28.46 -3.97
N ASP A 90 0.94 -29.12 -5.04
CA ASP A 90 1.67 -30.23 -5.68
C ASP A 90 3.12 -29.80 -6.01
N PRO A 91 4.13 -30.69 -5.86
CA PRO A 91 5.54 -30.36 -6.13
C PRO A 91 5.82 -29.66 -7.45
N ARG A 92 5.00 -29.95 -8.49
CA ARG A 92 5.14 -29.32 -9.83
C ARG A 92 4.68 -27.87 -9.87
N GLN A 93 3.73 -27.47 -9.02
CA GLN A 93 3.10 -26.15 -9.03
C GLN A 93 3.47 -25.27 -7.84
N ARG A 94 3.95 -25.88 -6.75
CA ARG A 94 4.26 -25.23 -5.48
C ARG A 94 5.11 -23.96 -5.64
N ALA A 95 6.19 -24.04 -6.37
CA ALA A 95 7.11 -22.91 -6.55
C ALA A 95 6.43 -21.71 -7.21
N GLU A 96 5.62 -21.98 -8.25
CA GLU A 96 4.87 -20.94 -8.97
C GLU A 96 3.74 -20.37 -8.12
N THR A 97 3.00 -21.21 -7.37
CA THR A 97 1.95 -20.80 -6.45
C THR A 97 2.50 -19.88 -5.37
N ARG A 98 3.61 -20.25 -4.74
CA ARG A 98 4.28 -19.41 -3.74
C ARG A 98 4.77 -18.09 -4.32
N ARG A 99 5.33 -18.11 -5.52
CA ARG A 99 5.72 -16.89 -6.25
C ARG A 99 4.53 -15.98 -6.51
N GLN A 100 3.39 -16.53 -6.88
CA GLN A 100 2.16 -15.76 -7.10
C GLN A 100 1.63 -15.11 -5.82
N ILE A 101 1.61 -15.85 -4.71
CA ILE A 101 1.21 -15.31 -3.39
C ILE A 101 2.15 -14.16 -3.00
N THR A 102 3.46 -14.35 -3.09
CA THR A 102 4.46 -13.32 -2.80
C THR A 102 4.25 -12.07 -3.68
N ASN A 103 4.06 -12.30 -4.99
CA ASN A 103 3.82 -11.22 -5.94
C ASN A 103 2.53 -10.44 -5.66
N MET A 104 1.49 -11.13 -5.24
CA MET A 104 0.21 -10.56 -4.86
C MET A 104 0.37 -9.59 -3.68
N ILE A 105 1.04 -10.02 -2.61
CA ILE A 105 1.32 -9.19 -1.43
C ILE A 105 2.17 -7.98 -1.78
N LEU A 106 3.26 -8.18 -2.51
CA LEU A 106 4.12 -7.06 -2.92
C LEU A 106 3.40 -6.07 -3.84
N SER A 107 2.53 -6.55 -4.73
CA SER A 107 1.73 -5.66 -5.61
C SER A 107 0.72 -4.84 -4.81
N SER A 108 0.08 -5.43 -3.79
CA SER A 108 -0.80 -4.69 -2.87
C SER A 108 -0.02 -3.64 -2.06
N GLY A 109 1.19 -3.96 -1.61
CA GLY A 109 2.08 -3.00 -0.97
C GLY A 109 2.46 -1.84 -1.90
N CYS A 110 2.80 -2.13 -3.16
CA CYS A 110 3.06 -1.08 -4.17
C CYS A 110 1.83 -0.21 -4.41
N GLY A 111 0.64 -0.82 -4.54
CA GLY A 111 -0.62 -0.10 -4.68
C GLY A 111 -0.91 0.80 -3.49
N GLY A 112 -0.67 0.29 -2.27
CA GLY A 112 -0.81 1.07 -1.04
C GLY A 112 0.14 2.27 -0.98
N LEU A 113 1.42 2.10 -1.33
CA LEU A 113 2.37 3.24 -1.40
C LEU A 113 1.99 4.25 -2.48
N ALA A 114 1.52 3.80 -3.65
CA ALA A 114 1.03 4.69 -4.70
C ALA A 114 -0.20 5.49 -4.23
N PHE A 115 -1.13 4.84 -3.51
CA PHE A 115 -2.26 5.51 -2.87
C PHE A 115 -1.79 6.55 -1.84
N LEU A 116 -0.84 6.20 -0.97
CA LEU A 116 -0.33 7.10 0.05
C LEU A 116 0.38 8.32 -0.57
N LEU A 117 1.11 8.15 -1.68
CA LEU A 117 1.67 9.25 -2.46
C LEU A 117 0.58 10.20 -2.96
N PHE A 118 -0.47 9.65 -3.56
CA PHE A 118 -1.61 10.41 -4.05
C PHE A 118 -2.31 11.15 -2.91
N PHE A 119 -2.65 10.45 -1.82
CA PHE A 119 -3.39 11.01 -0.70
C PHE A 119 -2.62 12.14 0.00
N ARG A 120 -1.32 11.92 0.23
CA ARG A 120 -0.46 12.94 0.80
C ARG A 120 -0.37 14.19 -0.07
N GLN A 121 -0.33 14.04 -1.41
CA GLN A 121 -0.36 15.18 -2.30
C GLN A 121 -1.66 15.99 -2.17
N ARG A 122 -2.79 15.34 -1.89
CA ARG A 122 -4.05 16.04 -1.62
C ARG A 122 -4.01 16.82 -0.30
N ILE A 123 -3.47 16.21 0.77
CA ILE A 123 -3.25 16.89 2.06
C ILE A 123 -2.31 18.09 1.88
N HIS A 124 -1.21 17.91 1.14
CA HIS A 124 -0.26 18.99 0.87
C HIS A 124 -0.94 20.18 0.17
N GLN A 125 -1.70 19.93 -0.89
CA GLN A 125 -2.43 20.98 -1.60
C GLN A 125 -3.44 21.70 -0.70
N ALA A 126 -4.25 21.00 0.08
CA ALA A 126 -5.22 21.57 1.00
C ALA A 126 -4.58 22.48 2.08
N ASN A 127 -3.30 22.24 2.41
CA ASN A 127 -2.56 23.07 3.34
C ASN A 127 -1.88 24.28 2.66
N LEU A 128 -1.51 24.17 1.39
CA LEU A 128 -0.87 25.29 0.67
C LEU A 128 -1.87 26.31 0.15
N ASP A 129 -3.03 25.87 -0.31
CA ASP A 129 -4.07 26.77 -0.84
C ASP A 129 -4.91 27.42 0.28
N GLY A 130 -4.68 27.04 1.53
CA GLY A 130 -5.38 27.57 2.70
C GLY A 130 -6.86 27.20 2.76
N SER A 131 -7.35 26.35 1.86
CA SER A 131 -8.75 25.90 1.87
C SER A 131 -9.05 24.99 3.05
N HIS A 132 -8.02 24.27 3.53
CA HIS A 132 -8.14 23.21 4.54
C HIS A 132 -9.27 22.23 4.19
N HIS A 133 -9.50 22.05 2.90
CA HIS A 133 -10.53 21.15 2.36
C HIS A 133 -9.91 20.12 1.44
N LEU A 134 -10.17 18.84 1.75
CA LEU A 134 -9.64 17.71 0.98
C LEU A 134 -10.49 17.48 -0.28
N THR A 135 -9.87 17.62 -1.44
CA THR A 135 -10.42 17.23 -2.74
C THR A 135 -9.54 16.16 -3.38
N PRO A 136 -10.08 15.11 -3.98
CA PRO A 136 -11.50 14.79 -4.15
C PRO A 136 -12.17 14.31 -2.87
N SER A 137 -13.51 14.15 -2.90
CA SER A 137 -14.31 13.69 -1.76
C SER A 137 -13.83 12.38 -1.17
N PHE A 138 -14.13 12.15 0.12
CA PHE A 138 -13.76 10.92 0.85
C PHE A 138 -14.12 9.63 0.10
N GLY A 139 -15.27 9.57 -0.57
CA GLY A 139 -15.69 8.40 -1.36
C GLY A 139 -14.71 8.06 -2.50
N VAL A 140 -14.21 9.08 -3.21
CA VAL A 140 -13.21 8.88 -4.28
C VAL A 140 -11.88 8.44 -3.71
N VAL A 141 -11.47 9.01 -2.58
CA VAL A 141 -10.25 8.61 -1.86
C VAL A 141 -10.32 7.14 -1.44
N LEU A 142 -11.43 6.74 -0.79
CA LEU A 142 -11.64 5.36 -0.35
C LEU A 142 -11.69 4.38 -1.55
N PHE A 143 -12.41 4.72 -2.61
CA PHE A 143 -12.48 3.90 -3.82
C PHE A 143 -11.09 3.70 -4.45
N THR A 144 -10.30 4.77 -4.56
CA THR A 144 -8.94 4.70 -5.09
C THR A 144 -8.05 3.78 -4.22
N ALA A 145 -8.14 3.89 -2.89
CA ALA A 145 -7.43 3.01 -1.97
C ALA A 145 -7.81 1.54 -2.20
N LEU A 146 -9.10 1.23 -2.27
CA LEU A 146 -9.60 -0.13 -2.51
C LEU A 146 -9.10 -0.69 -3.84
N VAL A 147 -9.17 0.07 -4.92
CA VAL A 147 -8.69 -0.36 -6.25
C VAL A 147 -7.20 -0.63 -6.24
N LEU A 148 -6.39 0.24 -5.68
CA LEU A 148 -4.93 0.12 -5.70
C LEU A 148 -4.41 -0.98 -4.77
N ILE A 149 -5.04 -1.19 -3.61
CA ILE A 149 -4.59 -2.17 -2.60
C ILE A 149 -5.20 -3.54 -2.87
N ALA A 150 -6.50 -3.62 -3.12
CA ALA A 150 -7.21 -4.88 -3.30
C ALA A 150 -7.24 -5.39 -4.75
N GLY A 151 -7.16 -4.49 -5.73
CA GLY A 151 -7.16 -4.86 -7.15
C GLY A 151 -6.12 -5.91 -7.54
N PRO A 152 -4.86 -5.80 -7.09
CA PRO A 152 -3.83 -6.81 -7.36
C PRO A 152 -4.12 -8.21 -6.80
N LEU A 153 -5.04 -8.33 -5.83
CA LEU A 153 -5.44 -9.63 -5.25
C LEU A 153 -6.41 -10.38 -6.16
N VAL A 154 -7.23 -9.66 -6.93
CA VAL A 154 -8.35 -10.26 -7.69
C VAL A 154 -7.92 -11.28 -8.75
N PRO A 155 -6.94 -11.00 -9.65
CA PRO A 155 -6.58 -11.97 -10.69
C PRO A 155 -6.03 -13.30 -10.14
N PRO A 156 -5.07 -13.32 -9.17
CA PRO A 156 -4.58 -14.56 -8.58
C PRO A 156 -5.66 -15.32 -7.81
N LEU A 157 -6.52 -14.62 -7.03
CA LEU A 157 -7.62 -15.26 -6.31
C LEU A 157 -8.59 -15.94 -7.27
N ARG A 158 -8.99 -15.26 -8.35
CA ARG A 158 -9.84 -15.87 -9.40
C ARG A 158 -9.20 -17.11 -10.01
N ARG A 159 -7.89 -17.12 -10.23
CA ARG A 159 -7.16 -18.27 -10.75
C ARG A 159 -7.24 -19.45 -9.77
N PHE A 160 -7.02 -19.22 -8.47
CA PHE A 160 -7.07 -20.27 -7.45
C PHE A 160 -8.47 -20.89 -7.33
N TRP A 161 -9.53 -20.13 -7.62
CA TRP A 161 -10.92 -20.63 -7.56
C TRP A 161 -11.36 -21.36 -8.84
N LYS A 162 -10.89 -20.96 -10.03
CA LYS A 162 -11.47 -21.41 -11.31
C LYS A 162 -10.68 -22.48 -12.05
N ASN A 163 -9.39 -22.60 -11.83
CA ASN A 163 -8.50 -23.33 -12.71
C ASN A 163 -7.91 -24.61 -12.08
N ALA A 164 -8.52 -25.16 -11.02
CA ALA A 164 -8.18 -26.54 -10.65
C ALA A 164 -8.93 -27.48 -11.58
N PRO A 165 -8.26 -28.40 -12.29
CA PRO A 165 -8.95 -29.48 -12.98
C PRO A 165 -9.63 -30.40 -11.96
N ASP A 166 -10.80 -30.92 -12.31
CA ASP A 166 -11.52 -31.95 -11.58
C ASP A 166 -10.69 -33.23 -11.45
#